data_7bf96a76a7a5ee542c19d777c07ef96e
#
_entry.id   7bf96a76a7a5ee542c19d777c07ef96e
#
_cell.length_a   1.000
_cell.length_b   1.000
_cell.length_c   1.000
_cell.angle_alpha   90.00
_cell.angle_beta   90.00
_cell.angle_gamma   90.00
#
_symmetry.space_group_name_H-M   'P 1'
#
loop_
_entity.id
_entity.type
_entity.pdbx_description
1 polymer ?
#
loop_
_entity_poly.entity_id
_entity_poly.type
_entity_poly.pdbx_seq_one_letter_code
_entity_poly.pdbx_strand_id
1 'polypeptide(L)'
;MTFQKSDVIIIGAGIAGLVAAFECLNRGRNVLVLDRDKAENMGGLAKLSFGGMALVDTPVQRRMGIKDSPEVALKDWHSFAEFEPHDKWPKAWANQYVNDSSNKVYKWLVRHGIKFFPAVNWVERGQYCRGNSLPRYHILWGTGYRLVERFQELLSNHKNSSRLSFQFNQKVIDLIRQDGCITGCRSIDETTGQEKESHAHNTIVATGGIAGCLDKVKHHWPQIYKQAPTEMLNGSHPFADGTLHDAVSEKGGNVTHLDKMWNYAAGIPHPKPQFEHHGLSLIPCKSALWLDHTGKRIGPEPLVTGFDTHALCKRVSEMEKPYTWQVLNWRIAAKELAISGSEHNPSIRDRKLATFLKEVLLGNHRLVRQLQDESDHFIVANDMDQLISKMHALNGDTSIKPGLIYREVLEYDEMIRRGSSQWNDDQLRRIQHARAWHSDKMRTCKPKPILDPNSGPLIAIKVRIITRKSLGGIQTDLQSRVLDLWGEPMQGLYAAGEAAGFGGGGASGLRSLEGTFLSGSILTARAAAESITSAA
;
A
#
# COMPACT_ATOMS: atom_id res chain seq x y z
N MET A 1 25.55 31.31 12.80
CA MET A 1 25.77 30.33 11.72
C MET A 1 25.11 30.89 10.47
N THR A 2 25.89 31.23 9.47
CA THR A 2 25.40 31.70 8.17
C THR A 2 24.63 30.53 7.54
N PHE A 3 23.31 30.66 7.39
CA PHE A 3 22.50 29.69 6.67
C PHE A 3 23.00 29.61 5.23
N GLN A 4 23.67 28.52 4.91
CA GLN A 4 24.07 28.24 3.53
C GLN A 4 22.78 28.07 2.71
N LYS A 5 22.62 28.89 1.67
CA LYS A 5 21.42 28.86 0.81
C LYS A 5 21.24 27.45 0.25
N SER A 6 20.09 26.82 0.51
CA SER A 6 19.81 25.47 -0.03
C SER A 6 19.60 25.53 -1.54
N ASP A 7 20.12 24.56 -2.28
CA ASP A 7 19.83 24.41 -3.70
C ASP A 7 18.47 23.76 -3.90
N VAL A 8 18.14 22.83 -2.98
CA VAL A 8 16.93 22.00 -3.04
C VAL A 8 16.29 21.93 -1.65
N ILE A 9 14.99 22.21 -1.58
CA ILE A 9 14.13 21.86 -0.45
C ILE A 9 13.37 20.60 -0.81
N ILE A 10 13.34 19.61 0.10
CA ILE A 10 12.53 18.40 0.00
C ILE A 10 11.53 18.42 1.15
N ILE A 11 10.24 18.36 0.82
CA ILE A 11 9.15 18.37 1.80
C ILE A 11 8.68 16.92 1.99
N GLY A 12 9.01 16.35 3.15
CA GLY A 12 8.74 14.96 3.53
C GLY A 12 9.99 14.08 3.52
N ALA A 13 10.29 13.43 4.65
CA ALA A 13 11.37 12.47 4.83
C ALA A 13 10.89 11.01 4.71
N GLY A 14 9.84 10.74 3.93
CA GLY A 14 9.45 9.42 3.48
C GLY A 14 10.45 8.86 2.48
N ILE A 15 10.25 7.62 1.98
CA ILE A 15 11.21 6.98 1.05
C ILE A 15 11.49 7.81 -0.21
N ALA A 16 10.50 8.51 -0.76
CA ALA A 16 10.70 9.39 -1.91
C ALA A 16 11.64 10.54 -1.56
N GLY A 17 11.42 11.20 -0.42
CA GLY A 17 12.29 12.30 0.03
C GLY A 17 13.72 11.84 0.34
N LEU A 18 13.89 10.69 1.01
CA LEU A 18 15.22 10.13 1.32
C LEU A 18 16.00 9.75 0.05
N VAL A 19 15.33 9.16 -0.94
CA VAL A 19 15.94 8.84 -2.24
C VAL A 19 16.28 10.11 -3.01
N ALA A 20 15.41 11.10 -3.06
CA ALA A 20 15.68 12.38 -3.70
C ALA A 20 16.87 13.09 -3.04
N ALA A 21 16.93 13.12 -1.70
CA ALA A 21 18.06 13.68 -0.96
C ALA A 21 19.39 12.98 -1.31
N PHE A 22 19.38 11.64 -1.33
CA PHE A 22 20.56 10.85 -1.68
C PHE A 22 21.05 11.15 -3.11
N GLU A 23 20.15 11.20 -4.08
CA GLU A 23 20.48 11.49 -5.47
C GLU A 23 20.93 12.96 -5.68
N CYS A 24 20.36 13.92 -4.95
CA CYS A 24 20.81 15.32 -4.94
C CYS A 24 22.22 15.46 -4.34
N LEU A 25 22.51 14.77 -3.23
CA LEU A 25 23.86 14.74 -2.63
C LEU A 25 24.90 14.12 -3.56
N ASN A 26 24.55 13.06 -4.29
CA ASN A 26 25.45 12.47 -5.32
C ASN A 26 25.87 13.49 -6.38
N ARG A 27 25.02 14.52 -6.61
CA ARG A 27 25.22 15.62 -7.56
C ARG A 27 25.77 16.89 -6.92
N GLY A 28 26.17 16.80 -5.64
CA GLY A 28 26.83 17.89 -4.91
C GLY A 28 25.91 19.04 -4.51
N ARG A 29 24.59 18.85 -4.46
CA ARG A 29 23.62 19.87 -4.07
C ARG A 29 23.55 20.05 -2.56
N ASN A 30 23.24 21.28 -2.12
CA ASN A 30 22.89 21.59 -0.73
C ASN A 30 21.40 21.31 -0.54
N VAL A 31 21.06 20.39 0.36
CA VAL A 31 19.71 19.85 0.53
C VAL A 31 19.18 20.18 1.92
N LEU A 32 17.99 20.77 1.98
CA LEU A 32 17.19 20.90 3.19
C LEU A 32 15.99 19.97 3.10
N VAL A 33 15.84 19.05 4.04
CA VAL A 33 14.67 18.20 4.17
C VAL A 33 13.82 18.69 5.34
N LEU A 34 12.56 19.00 5.06
CA LEU A 34 11.55 19.38 6.06
C LEU A 34 10.60 18.21 6.26
N ASP A 35 10.41 17.78 7.50
CA ASP A 35 9.42 16.76 7.82
C ASP A 35 8.55 17.18 8.99
N ARG A 36 7.28 16.87 8.90
CA ARG A 36 6.30 17.18 9.94
C ARG A 36 6.46 16.28 11.16
N ASP A 37 6.90 15.05 10.95
CA ASP A 37 7.05 14.08 12.03
C ASP A 37 8.37 14.28 12.79
N LYS A 38 8.53 13.52 13.86
CA LYS A 38 9.75 13.48 14.67
C LYS A 38 10.86 12.69 13.97
N ALA A 39 12.09 12.94 14.35
CA ALA A 39 13.26 12.27 13.77
C ALA A 39 13.23 10.74 13.87
N GLU A 40 12.68 10.20 14.97
CA GLU A 40 12.55 8.75 15.18
C GLU A 40 11.64 8.08 14.17
N ASN A 41 10.66 8.82 13.64
CA ASN A 41 9.66 8.34 12.68
C ASN A 41 10.10 8.54 11.21
N MET A 42 11.30 9.07 10.98
CA MET A 42 11.84 9.23 9.61
C MET A 42 11.64 7.96 8.77
N GLY A 43 11.14 8.15 7.55
CA GLY A 43 10.82 7.08 6.61
C GLY A 43 9.32 6.93 6.34
N GLY A 44 8.47 7.57 7.15
CA GLY A 44 7.02 7.60 6.97
C GLY A 44 6.39 6.21 6.79
N LEU A 45 5.34 6.12 6.00
CA LEU A 45 4.63 4.87 5.75
C LEU A 45 5.52 3.76 5.14
N ALA A 46 6.61 4.12 4.46
CA ALA A 46 7.53 3.14 3.88
C ALA A 46 8.25 2.32 4.97
N LYS A 47 8.65 2.93 6.10
CA LYS A 47 9.26 2.25 7.24
C LYS A 47 8.34 1.21 7.85
N LEU A 48 7.04 1.49 7.87
CA LEU A 48 6.01 0.59 8.40
C LEU A 48 5.55 -0.46 7.38
N SER A 49 5.94 -0.37 6.11
CA SER A 49 5.44 -1.25 5.06
C SER A 49 6.04 -2.65 5.11
N PHE A 50 5.29 -3.64 4.60
CA PHE A 50 5.77 -5.01 4.40
C PHE A 50 6.95 -5.09 3.41
N GLY A 51 7.02 -4.15 2.46
CA GLY A 51 8.14 -4.06 1.52
C GLY A 51 7.97 -4.88 0.24
N GLY A 52 6.74 -4.98 -0.28
CA GLY A 52 6.48 -5.57 -1.59
C GLY A 52 6.77 -4.61 -2.74
N MET A 53 7.34 -5.11 -3.84
CA MET A 53 7.60 -4.36 -5.06
C MET A 53 7.20 -5.16 -6.30
N ALA A 54 6.37 -4.59 -7.18
CA ALA A 54 6.05 -5.16 -8.48
C ALA A 54 7.15 -4.78 -9.47
N LEU A 55 8.01 -5.72 -9.83
CA LEU A 55 9.18 -5.47 -10.68
C LEU A 55 9.16 -6.39 -11.90
N VAL A 56 9.58 -5.84 -13.04
CA VAL A 56 9.48 -6.50 -14.35
C VAL A 56 10.83 -7.03 -14.78
N ASP A 57 10.86 -8.27 -15.27
CA ASP A 57 12.03 -8.91 -15.88
C ASP A 57 13.30 -8.87 -15.01
N THR A 58 13.16 -9.26 -13.75
CA THR A 58 14.26 -9.27 -12.78
C THR A 58 15.08 -10.56 -12.86
N PRO A 59 16.33 -10.55 -12.38
CA PRO A 59 17.12 -11.78 -12.24
C PRO A 59 16.45 -12.85 -11.37
N VAL A 60 15.61 -12.46 -10.39
CA VAL A 60 14.84 -13.41 -9.56
C VAL A 60 13.78 -14.11 -10.40
N GLN A 61 13.00 -13.35 -11.18
CA GLN A 61 11.99 -13.93 -12.09
C GLN A 61 12.63 -14.91 -13.07
N ARG A 62 13.73 -14.53 -13.73
CA ARG A 62 14.45 -15.38 -14.70
C ARG A 62 14.91 -16.71 -14.08
N ARG A 63 15.48 -16.68 -12.85
CA ARG A 63 15.88 -17.90 -12.12
C ARG A 63 14.72 -18.81 -11.75
N MET A 64 13.52 -18.21 -11.57
CA MET A 64 12.29 -18.97 -11.31
C MET A 64 11.58 -19.42 -12.59
N GLY A 65 12.16 -19.23 -13.77
CA GLY A 65 11.58 -19.60 -15.06
C GLY A 65 10.46 -18.68 -15.53
N ILE A 66 10.28 -17.50 -14.91
CA ILE A 66 9.27 -16.52 -15.32
C ILE A 66 9.84 -15.72 -16.49
N LYS A 67 9.20 -15.82 -17.65
CA LYS A 67 9.55 -15.07 -18.87
C LYS A 67 8.70 -13.81 -18.94
N ASP A 68 9.11 -12.77 -18.21
CA ASP A 68 8.44 -11.47 -18.19
C ASP A 68 9.13 -10.48 -19.13
N SER A 69 8.42 -9.46 -19.58
CA SER A 69 8.97 -8.37 -20.38
C SER A 69 8.18 -7.07 -20.13
N PRO A 70 8.77 -5.88 -20.45
CA PRO A 70 8.06 -4.62 -20.39
C PRO A 70 6.74 -4.60 -21.19
N GLU A 71 6.71 -5.23 -22.38
CA GLU A 71 5.53 -5.27 -23.25
C GLU A 71 4.38 -6.07 -22.59
N VAL A 72 4.69 -7.24 -22.00
CA VAL A 72 3.71 -8.05 -21.28
C VAL A 72 3.20 -7.30 -20.04
N ALA A 73 4.11 -6.69 -19.30
CA ALA A 73 3.76 -5.94 -18.09
C ALA A 73 2.92 -4.70 -18.41
N LEU A 74 3.24 -3.97 -19.49
CA LEU A 74 2.48 -2.80 -19.92
C LEU A 74 1.07 -3.17 -20.36
N LYS A 75 0.92 -4.29 -21.07
CA LYS A 75 -0.40 -4.81 -21.46
C LYS A 75 -1.27 -5.15 -20.25
N ASP A 76 -0.69 -5.80 -19.24
CA ASP A 76 -1.38 -6.11 -17.99
C ASP A 76 -1.76 -4.82 -17.24
N TRP A 77 -0.83 -3.86 -17.18
CA TRP A 77 -1.04 -2.57 -16.51
C TRP A 77 -2.18 -1.77 -17.15
N HIS A 78 -2.16 -1.60 -18.48
CA HIS A 78 -3.22 -0.87 -19.19
C HIS A 78 -4.59 -1.53 -19.03
N SER A 79 -4.65 -2.86 -19.07
CA SER A 79 -5.91 -3.61 -18.85
C SER A 79 -6.45 -3.40 -17.44
N PHE A 80 -5.57 -3.36 -16.43
CA PHE A 80 -5.97 -3.29 -15.03
C PHE A 80 -6.22 -1.85 -14.56
N ALA A 81 -5.44 -0.90 -15.06
CA ALA A 81 -5.56 0.51 -14.72
C ALA A 81 -6.82 1.17 -15.27
N GLU A 82 -7.36 0.69 -16.39
CA GLU A 82 -8.52 1.30 -17.08
C GLU A 82 -8.35 2.82 -17.24
N PHE A 83 -7.22 3.22 -17.82
CA PHE A 83 -6.90 4.63 -18.04
C PHE A 83 -7.95 5.33 -18.91
N GLU A 84 -8.25 6.56 -18.55
CA GLU A 84 -9.10 7.44 -19.35
C GLU A 84 -8.41 7.90 -20.65
N PRO A 85 -9.15 8.29 -21.70
CA PRO A 85 -8.56 8.69 -22.98
C PRO A 85 -7.49 9.78 -22.85
N HIS A 86 -7.71 10.76 -21.98
CA HIS A 86 -6.84 11.91 -21.73
C HIS A 86 -5.71 11.70 -20.74
N ASP A 87 -5.56 10.51 -20.18
CA ASP A 87 -4.51 10.15 -19.21
C ASP A 87 -3.12 10.02 -19.88
N LYS A 88 -2.63 11.13 -20.45
CA LYS A 88 -1.32 11.19 -21.13
C LYS A 88 -0.18 10.82 -20.17
N TRP A 89 -0.08 11.54 -19.07
CA TRP A 89 1.05 11.40 -18.14
C TRP A 89 0.98 10.14 -17.27
N PRO A 90 -0.18 9.74 -16.76
CA PRO A 90 -0.34 8.42 -16.12
C PRO A 90 0.14 7.26 -17.02
N LYS A 91 -0.29 7.23 -18.29
CA LYS A 91 0.15 6.21 -19.28
C LYS A 91 1.65 6.26 -19.55
N ALA A 92 2.22 7.47 -19.67
CA ALA A 92 3.65 7.66 -19.90
C ALA A 92 4.48 7.12 -18.72
N TRP A 93 4.06 7.39 -17.49
CA TRP A 93 4.71 6.87 -16.29
C TRP A 93 4.57 5.36 -16.13
N ALA A 94 3.41 4.77 -16.45
CA ALA A 94 3.24 3.32 -16.48
C ALA A 94 4.22 2.67 -17.47
N ASN A 95 4.37 3.25 -18.68
CA ASN A 95 5.34 2.80 -19.67
C ASN A 95 6.79 2.94 -19.18
N GLN A 96 7.15 4.08 -18.60
CA GLN A 96 8.49 4.28 -18.03
C GLN A 96 8.76 3.29 -16.90
N TYR A 97 7.78 3.05 -16.02
CA TYR A 97 7.92 2.12 -14.91
C TYR A 97 8.27 0.70 -15.37
N VAL A 98 7.53 0.13 -16.33
CA VAL A 98 7.77 -1.25 -16.77
C VAL A 98 9.12 -1.41 -17.46
N ASN A 99 9.61 -0.37 -18.15
CA ASN A 99 10.91 -0.36 -18.80
C ASN A 99 12.07 -0.18 -17.80
N ASP A 100 11.87 0.64 -16.76
CA ASP A 100 12.96 1.08 -15.87
C ASP A 100 13.02 0.31 -14.53
N SER A 101 11.93 -0.36 -14.11
CA SER A 101 11.83 -0.97 -12.78
C SER A 101 12.94 -1.98 -12.48
N SER A 102 13.39 -2.76 -13.47
CA SER A 102 14.50 -3.70 -13.29
C SER A 102 15.85 -2.97 -13.12
N ASN A 103 16.12 -1.98 -13.95
CA ASN A 103 17.44 -1.32 -13.97
C ASN A 103 17.55 -0.18 -12.96
N LYS A 104 16.56 0.74 -12.95
CA LYS A 104 16.59 1.94 -12.11
C LYS A 104 16.05 1.71 -10.69
N VAL A 105 15.34 0.58 -10.43
CA VAL A 105 14.88 0.25 -9.08
C VAL A 105 15.57 -1.01 -8.58
N TYR A 106 15.28 -2.19 -9.14
CA TYR A 106 15.80 -3.46 -8.60
C TYR A 106 17.35 -3.48 -8.52
N LYS A 107 18.05 -3.32 -9.65
CA LYS A 107 19.52 -3.37 -9.69
C LYS A 107 20.16 -2.22 -8.93
N TRP A 108 19.51 -1.06 -8.93
CA TRP A 108 19.97 0.09 -8.18
C TRP A 108 19.90 -0.16 -6.66
N LEU A 109 18.78 -0.69 -6.15
CA LEU A 109 18.63 -1.06 -4.75
C LEU A 109 19.64 -2.14 -4.32
N VAL A 110 19.83 -3.17 -5.16
CA VAL A 110 20.82 -4.23 -4.89
C VAL A 110 22.23 -3.67 -4.77
N ARG A 111 22.63 -2.75 -5.66
CA ARG A 111 23.95 -2.05 -5.57
C ARG A 111 24.09 -1.24 -4.28
N HIS A 112 23.01 -0.76 -3.71
CA HIS A 112 23.00 -0.04 -2.44
C HIS A 112 22.79 -0.96 -1.22
N GLY A 113 22.94 -2.28 -1.39
CA GLY A 113 22.93 -3.26 -0.28
C GLY A 113 21.55 -3.75 0.14
N ILE A 114 20.49 -3.41 -0.60
CA ILE A 114 19.14 -3.94 -0.37
C ILE A 114 19.04 -5.35 -0.94
N LYS A 115 18.49 -6.27 -0.17
CA LYS A 115 18.27 -7.66 -0.57
C LYS A 115 16.78 -7.95 -0.77
N PHE A 116 16.48 -8.75 -1.76
CA PHE A 116 15.14 -9.29 -2.02
C PHE A 116 15.08 -10.75 -1.63
N PHE A 117 13.91 -11.20 -1.21
CA PHE A 117 13.62 -12.61 -1.00
C PHE A 117 13.70 -13.35 -2.35
N PRO A 118 14.26 -14.58 -2.40
CA PRO A 118 14.50 -15.28 -3.68
C PRO A 118 13.25 -15.96 -4.24
N ALA A 119 12.08 -15.41 -3.99
CA ALA A 119 10.79 -15.89 -4.49
C ALA A 119 9.89 -14.71 -4.87
N VAL A 120 9.11 -14.90 -5.93
CA VAL A 120 8.18 -13.91 -6.46
C VAL A 120 6.76 -14.43 -6.27
N ASN A 121 5.89 -13.59 -5.72
CA ASN A 121 4.48 -13.91 -5.50
C ASN A 121 3.62 -13.37 -6.65
N TRP A 122 2.43 -13.94 -6.79
CA TRP A 122 1.49 -13.58 -7.85
C TRP A 122 0.22 -12.98 -7.25
N VAL A 123 0.12 -11.68 -7.25
CA VAL A 123 -1.01 -10.90 -6.72
C VAL A 123 -1.67 -10.09 -7.82
N GLU A 124 -2.90 -9.61 -7.58
CA GLU A 124 -3.67 -8.80 -8.53
C GLU A 124 -3.76 -9.46 -9.91
N ARG A 125 -4.24 -10.71 -9.94
CA ARG A 125 -4.37 -11.53 -11.17
C ARG A 125 -5.50 -11.09 -12.07
N GLY A 126 -6.39 -10.23 -11.57
CA GLY A 126 -7.61 -9.80 -12.22
C GLY A 126 -8.81 -10.67 -11.88
N GLN A 127 -10.01 -10.07 -11.94
CA GLN A 127 -11.30 -10.73 -11.74
C GLN A 127 -12.22 -10.47 -12.94
N TYR A 128 -12.56 -9.22 -13.20
CA TYR A 128 -13.39 -8.78 -14.31
C TYR A 128 -12.58 -8.26 -15.50
N CYS A 129 -11.36 -7.86 -15.25
CA CYS A 129 -10.37 -7.47 -16.24
C CYS A 129 -9.04 -8.19 -15.94
N ARG A 130 -8.16 -8.21 -16.93
CA ARG A 130 -6.86 -8.85 -16.82
C ARG A 130 -5.94 -8.02 -15.93
N GLY A 131 -5.47 -8.59 -14.84
CA GLY A 131 -4.41 -8.06 -14.00
C GLY A 131 -3.04 -8.63 -14.36
N ASN A 132 -2.21 -8.92 -13.36
CA ASN A 132 -0.90 -9.54 -13.55
C ASN A 132 -1.03 -10.93 -14.19
N SER A 133 -0.62 -11.09 -15.43
CA SER A 133 -0.57 -12.38 -16.12
C SER A 133 0.61 -13.24 -15.66
N LEU A 134 1.61 -12.63 -15.03
CA LEU A 134 2.81 -13.28 -14.50
C LEU A 134 3.10 -12.81 -13.07
N PRO A 135 3.82 -13.63 -12.27
CA PRO A 135 4.25 -13.22 -10.94
C PRO A 135 5.27 -12.08 -11.00
N ARG A 136 4.99 -10.95 -10.31
CA ARG A 136 5.86 -9.75 -10.27
C ARG A 136 6.13 -9.23 -8.86
N TYR A 137 5.44 -9.75 -7.83
CA TYR A 137 5.52 -9.22 -6.48
C TYR A 137 6.75 -9.76 -5.75
N HIS A 138 7.79 -8.91 -5.66
CA HIS A 138 9.05 -9.17 -4.96
C HIS A 138 8.96 -8.65 -3.53
N ILE A 139 9.54 -9.35 -2.59
CA ILE A 139 9.55 -8.98 -1.16
C ILE A 139 10.96 -8.56 -0.76
N LEU A 140 11.07 -7.40 -0.12
CA LEU A 140 12.31 -6.94 0.51
C LEU A 140 12.66 -7.84 1.71
N TRP A 141 13.89 -8.34 1.74
CA TRP A 141 14.42 -9.08 2.90
C TRP A 141 14.86 -8.10 3.98
N GLY A 142 13.95 -7.87 4.94
CA GLY A 142 14.04 -6.84 5.97
C GLY A 142 12.88 -5.84 5.94
N THR A 143 11.89 -6.07 5.05
CA THR A 143 10.70 -5.22 4.87
C THR A 143 11.04 -3.78 4.43
N GLY A 144 10.07 -2.87 4.41
CA GLY A 144 10.31 -1.44 4.20
C GLY A 144 11.12 -0.79 5.32
N TYR A 145 11.11 -1.40 6.52
CA TYR A 145 11.92 -0.95 7.64
C TYR A 145 13.42 -0.92 7.26
N ARG A 146 13.96 -2.03 6.74
CA ARG A 146 15.38 -2.10 6.34
C ARG A 146 15.69 -1.23 5.13
N LEU A 147 14.72 -1.03 4.24
CA LEU A 147 14.88 -0.09 3.13
C LEU A 147 15.16 1.33 3.65
N VAL A 148 14.33 1.79 4.59
CA VAL A 148 14.49 3.13 5.19
C VAL A 148 15.79 3.23 5.99
N GLU A 149 16.07 2.29 6.89
CA GLU A 149 17.34 2.25 7.63
C GLU A 149 18.55 2.36 6.70
N ARG A 150 18.53 1.62 5.58
CA ARG A 150 19.64 1.66 4.63
C ARG A 150 19.84 3.02 4.00
N PHE A 151 18.75 3.73 3.67
CA PHE A 151 18.86 5.11 3.15
C PHE A 151 19.32 6.09 4.22
N GLN A 152 18.91 5.93 5.47
CA GLN A 152 19.45 6.71 6.59
C GLN A 152 20.98 6.50 6.73
N GLU A 153 21.45 5.23 6.67
CA GLU A 153 22.88 4.92 6.69
C GLU A 153 23.64 5.52 5.49
N LEU A 154 23.06 5.44 4.28
CA LEU A 154 23.66 5.99 3.06
C LEU A 154 23.77 7.51 3.11
N LEU A 155 22.77 8.20 3.66
CA LEU A 155 22.77 9.66 3.81
C LEU A 155 23.75 10.13 4.88
N SER A 156 23.77 9.49 6.06
CA SER A 156 24.67 9.86 7.15
C SER A 156 26.15 9.63 6.83
N ASN A 157 26.45 8.57 6.06
CA ASN A 157 27.81 8.23 5.65
C ASN A 157 28.17 8.76 4.25
N HIS A 158 27.34 9.64 3.67
CA HIS A 158 27.60 10.18 2.34
C HIS A 158 28.81 11.12 2.36
N LYS A 159 29.66 11.08 1.33
CA LYS A 159 30.83 11.98 1.21
C LYS A 159 30.46 13.49 1.26
N ASN A 160 29.23 13.83 0.86
CA ASN A 160 28.66 15.17 0.89
C ASN A 160 27.62 15.33 2.02
N SER A 161 27.70 14.55 3.11
CA SER A 161 26.72 14.61 4.22
C SER A 161 26.64 15.98 4.88
N SER A 162 27.74 16.75 4.87
CA SER A 162 27.75 18.15 5.36
C SER A 162 26.86 19.12 4.56
N ARG A 163 26.37 18.70 3.38
CA ARG A 163 25.45 19.47 2.53
C ARG A 163 23.99 19.10 2.77
N LEU A 164 23.69 18.21 3.73
CA LEU A 164 22.36 17.76 4.07
C LEU A 164 21.95 18.30 5.44
N SER A 165 20.77 18.89 5.51
CA SER A 165 20.14 19.30 6.75
C SER A 165 18.72 18.73 6.83
N PHE A 166 18.34 18.21 8.01
CA PHE A 166 16.99 17.80 8.33
C PHE A 166 16.39 18.77 9.38
N GLN A 167 15.14 19.15 9.17
CA GLN A 167 14.34 19.85 10.17
C GLN A 167 13.04 19.07 10.36
N PHE A 168 12.82 18.61 11.59
CA PHE A 168 11.65 17.82 12.00
C PHE A 168 10.64 18.71 12.72
N ASN A 169 9.43 18.21 12.95
CA ASN A 169 8.27 18.94 13.49
C ASN A 169 7.89 20.15 12.64
N GLN A 170 8.26 20.18 11.36
CA GLN A 170 8.03 21.29 10.43
C GLN A 170 6.86 20.95 9.50
N LYS A 171 5.66 21.41 9.86
CA LYS A 171 4.49 21.31 8.99
C LYS A 171 4.59 22.38 7.90
N VAL A 172 4.93 21.98 6.68
CA VAL A 172 4.85 22.88 5.53
C VAL A 172 3.38 23.08 5.18
N ILE A 173 2.96 24.35 5.11
CA ILE A 173 1.57 24.78 4.93
C ILE A 173 1.33 25.46 3.60
N ASP A 174 2.36 26.03 2.96
CA ASP A 174 2.24 26.77 1.70
C ASP A 174 3.55 26.76 0.91
N LEU A 175 3.44 27.06 -0.38
CA LEU A 175 4.57 27.27 -1.31
C LEU A 175 4.74 28.76 -1.60
N ILE A 176 6.00 29.21 -1.68
CA ILE A 176 6.34 30.59 -2.01
C ILE A 176 6.53 30.68 -3.52
N ARG A 177 5.70 31.52 -4.18
CA ARG A 177 5.80 31.81 -5.62
C ARG A 177 6.24 33.25 -5.85
N GLN A 178 7.34 33.44 -6.57
CA GLN A 178 7.88 34.76 -6.94
C GLN A 178 8.25 34.77 -8.42
N ASP A 179 7.87 35.79 -9.15
CA ASP A 179 8.14 35.95 -10.59
C ASP A 179 7.80 34.71 -11.44
N GLY A 180 6.67 34.06 -11.11
CA GLY A 180 6.22 32.87 -11.82
C GLY A 180 6.86 31.55 -11.36
N CYS A 181 7.95 31.60 -10.59
CA CYS A 181 8.70 30.43 -10.11
C CYS A 181 8.36 30.09 -8.66
N ILE A 182 8.43 28.80 -8.30
CA ILE A 182 8.40 28.39 -6.89
C ILE A 182 9.83 28.52 -6.32
N THR A 183 9.96 29.35 -5.30
CA THR A 183 11.26 29.73 -4.72
C THR A 183 11.43 29.28 -3.26
N GLY A 184 10.49 28.47 -2.75
CA GLY A 184 10.55 27.95 -1.39
C GLY A 184 9.19 27.55 -0.84
N CYS A 185 9.14 27.44 0.49
CA CYS A 185 7.92 27.08 1.22
C CYS A 185 7.86 27.78 2.58
N ARG A 186 6.64 27.83 3.13
CA ARG A 186 6.35 28.29 4.49
C ARG A 186 5.96 27.10 5.37
N SER A 187 6.59 26.99 6.53
CA SER A 187 6.31 25.93 7.50
C SER A 187 5.97 26.52 8.87
N ILE A 188 5.26 25.71 9.67
CA ILE A 188 5.02 25.94 11.09
C ILE A 188 5.78 24.87 11.87
N ASP A 189 6.57 25.29 12.83
CA ASP A 189 7.13 24.40 13.83
C ASP A 189 6.00 23.99 14.81
N GLU A 190 5.57 22.74 14.76
CA GLU A 190 4.43 22.25 15.57
C GLU A 190 4.77 22.17 17.08
N THR A 191 6.05 22.33 17.46
CA THR A 191 6.47 22.38 18.86
C THR A 191 6.35 23.79 19.45
N THR A 192 6.70 24.81 18.65
CA THR A 192 6.78 26.21 19.10
C THR A 192 5.67 27.11 18.56
N GLY A 193 4.98 26.66 17.49
CA GLY A 193 3.99 27.46 16.76
C GLY A 193 4.61 28.55 15.86
N GLN A 194 5.94 28.62 15.74
CA GLN A 194 6.60 29.63 14.92
C GLN A 194 6.48 29.33 13.44
N GLU A 195 6.10 30.33 12.66
CA GLU A 195 6.17 30.26 11.20
C GLU A 195 7.57 30.58 10.71
N LYS A 196 7.98 29.92 9.63
CA LYS A 196 9.29 30.09 9.01
C LYS A 196 9.19 29.95 7.51
N GLU A 197 9.90 30.80 6.79
CA GLU A 197 10.14 30.64 5.36
C GLU A 197 11.48 29.96 5.11
N SER A 198 11.49 29.06 4.12
CA SER A 198 12.69 28.40 3.61
C SER A 198 12.76 28.61 2.10
N HIS A 199 13.92 29.04 1.60
CA HIS A 199 14.09 29.39 0.19
C HIS A 199 15.12 28.50 -0.49
N ALA A 200 14.80 28.06 -1.73
CA ALA A 200 15.69 27.30 -2.62
C ALA A 200 15.26 27.51 -4.07
N HIS A 201 16.16 27.19 -5.00
CA HIS A 201 15.84 27.22 -6.43
C HIS A 201 14.88 26.11 -6.85
N ASN A 202 14.84 25.01 -6.11
CA ASN A 202 14.01 23.85 -6.42
C ASN A 202 13.34 23.31 -5.16
N THR A 203 12.07 22.94 -5.26
CA THR A 203 11.28 22.33 -4.19
C THR A 203 10.70 21.00 -4.68
N ILE A 204 10.92 19.92 -3.93
CA ILE A 204 10.35 18.59 -4.20
C ILE A 204 9.28 18.31 -3.16
N VAL A 205 8.02 18.10 -3.58
CA VAL A 205 6.93 17.66 -2.73
C VAL A 205 6.94 16.13 -2.65
N ALA A 206 7.17 15.57 -1.46
CA ALA A 206 7.26 14.13 -1.18
C ALA A 206 6.47 13.73 0.08
N THR A 207 5.34 14.41 0.33
CA THR A 207 4.56 14.41 1.58
C THR A 207 3.56 13.26 1.72
N GLY A 208 3.54 12.29 0.80
CA GLY A 208 2.47 11.28 0.74
C GLY A 208 1.21 11.82 0.06
N GLY A 209 0.11 11.07 0.17
CA GLY A 209 -1.16 11.40 -0.48
C GLY A 209 -2.17 12.07 0.44
N ILE A 210 -3.47 11.74 0.23
CA ILE A 210 -4.59 12.26 1.05
C ILE A 210 -5.17 11.22 2.01
N ALA A 211 -4.72 9.96 1.91
CA ALA A 211 -5.36 8.81 2.57
C ALA A 211 -5.24 8.82 4.11
N GLY A 212 -4.43 9.70 4.68
CA GLY A 212 -4.31 9.94 6.12
C GLY A 212 -5.42 10.83 6.69
N CYS A 213 -6.16 11.56 5.85
CA CYS A 213 -7.29 12.40 6.23
C CYS A 213 -8.60 11.78 5.75
N LEU A 214 -9.37 11.15 6.65
CA LEU A 214 -10.61 10.46 6.30
C LEU A 214 -11.66 11.40 5.69
N ASP A 215 -11.70 12.67 6.07
CA ASP A 215 -12.65 13.63 5.51
C ASP A 215 -12.32 13.93 4.04
N LYS A 216 -11.02 14.09 3.69
CA LYS A 216 -10.61 14.22 2.28
C LYS A 216 -10.88 12.95 1.49
N VAL A 217 -10.66 11.77 2.09
CA VAL A 217 -11.00 10.48 1.46
C VAL A 217 -12.49 10.40 1.17
N LYS A 218 -13.35 10.78 2.13
CA LYS A 218 -14.81 10.80 1.94
C LYS A 218 -15.26 11.85 0.91
N HIS A 219 -14.63 13.03 0.92
CA HIS A 219 -14.90 14.10 -0.06
C HIS A 219 -14.59 13.65 -1.50
N HIS A 220 -13.49 12.93 -1.69
CA HIS A 220 -13.06 12.40 -2.99
C HIS A 220 -13.50 10.95 -3.23
N TRP A 221 -14.48 10.44 -2.46
CA TRP A 221 -14.91 9.04 -2.59
C TRP A 221 -15.34 8.71 -4.02
N PRO A 222 -14.91 7.57 -4.60
CA PRO A 222 -15.19 7.25 -5.99
C PRO A 222 -16.68 7.23 -6.31
N GLN A 223 -17.11 8.00 -7.30
CA GLN A 223 -18.54 8.10 -7.70
C GLN A 223 -19.11 6.76 -8.19
N ILE A 224 -18.25 5.86 -8.72
CA ILE A 224 -18.64 4.49 -9.12
C ILE A 224 -18.99 3.58 -7.94
N TYR A 225 -18.65 3.99 -6.73
CA TYR A 225 -19.08 3.34 -5.49
C TYR A 225 -20.38 3.98 -5.00
N LYS A 226 -21.05 3.31 -4.09
CA LYS A 226 -22.10 3.95 -3.31
C LYS A 226 -21.49 4.98 -2.36
N GLN A 227 -22.28 5.47 -1.44
CA GLN A 227 -21.83 6.40 -0.42
C GLN A 227 -20.61 5.87 0.35
N ALA A 228 -19.71 6.76 0.73
CA ALA A 228 -18.56 6.42 1.57
C ALA A 228 -19.02 5.74 2.87
N PRO A 229 -18.35 4.66 3.31
CA PRO A 229 -18.68 4.01 4.57
C PRO A 229 -18.59 4.97 5.75
N THR A 230 -19.60 4.95 6.63
CA THR A 230 -19.62 5.78 7.86
C THR A 230 -18.48 5.42 8.81
N GLU A 231 -18.19 4.10 8.93
CA GLU A 231 -17.12 3.57 9.75
C GLU A 231 -15.96 3.12 8.86
N MET A 232 -15.02 4.02 8.61
CA MET A 232 -13.80 3.76 7.84
C MET A 232 -12.59 3.86 8.77
N LEU A 233 -11.62 2.97 8.60
CA LEU A 233 -10.38 2.97 9.34
C LEU A 233 -9.26 3.67 8.54
N ASN A 234 -8.32 4.27 9.27
CA ASN A 234 -7.11 4.86 8.69
C ASN A 234 -5.93 3.89 8.82
N GLY A 235 -5.45 3.37 7.71
CA GLY A 235 -4.24 2.54 7.60
C GLY A 235 -3.11 3.24 6.87
N SER A 236 -3.23 4.55 6.64
CA SER A 236 -2.21 5.41 6.05
C SER A 236 -1.44 6.17 7.15
N HIS A 237 -0.46 6.96 6.74
CA HIS A 237 0.23 7.87 7.67
C HIS A 237 -0.68 9.07 8.00
N PRO A 238 -0.87 9.44 9.29
CA PRO A 238 -1.82 10.52 9.66
C PRO A 238 -1.45 11.88 9.05
N PHE A 239 -0.17 12.11 8.76
CA PHE A 239 0.31 13.34 8.12
C PHE A 239 0.25 13.33 6.58
N ALA A 240 -0.19 12.23 5.96
CA ALA A 240 -0.54 12.21 4.54
C ALA A 240 -1.95 12.80 4.35
N ASP A 241 -2.10 14.07 4.68
CA ASP A 241 -3.37 14.79 4.82
C ASP A 241 -3.75 15.64 3.59
N GLY A 242 -2.91 15.66 2.57
CA GLY A 242 -3.17 16.41 1.34
C GLY A 242 -2.95 17.93 1.44
N THR A 243 -2.37 18.46 2.52
CA THR A 243 -2.09 19.89 2.66
C THR A 243 -1.28 20.43 1.48
N LEU A 244 -0.27 19.70 1.01
CA LEU A 244 0.54 20.14 -0.13
C LEU A 244 -0.14 19.93 -1.50
N HIS A 245 -1.14 19.07 -1.61
CA HIS A 245 -1.98 19.00 -2.83
C HIS A 245 -2.80 20.28 -2.98
N ASP A 246 -3.39 20.76 -1.87
CA ASP A 246 -4.14 22.02 -1.85
C ASP A 246 -3.20 23.19 -2.17
N ALA A 247 -2.05 23.30 -1.49
CA ALA A 247 -1.09 24.36 -1.73
C ALA A 247 -0.57 24.40 -3.19
N VAL A 248 -0.31 23.25 -3.80
CA VAL A 248 0.08 23.17 -5.22
C VAL A 248 -1.05 23.64 -6.12
N SER A 249 -2.28 23.21 -5.85
CA SER A 249 -3.47 23.62 -6.63
C SER A 249 -3.69 25.14 -6.51
N GLU A 250 -3.55 25.74 -5.32
CA GLU A 250 -3.67 27.19 -5.10
C GLU A 250 -2.60 27.99 -5.85
N LYS A 251 -1.42 27.41 -6.08
CA LYS A 251 -0.37 28.04 -6.91
C LYS A 251 -0.54 27.77 -8.41
N GLY A 252 -1.64 27.11 -8.83
CA GLY A 252 -1.96 26.84 -10.22
C GLY A 252 -1.42 25.51 -10.77
N GLY A 253 -0.91 24.64 -9.89
CA GLY A 253 -0.51 23.28 -10.28
C GLY A 253 -1.71 22.35 -10.44
N ASN A 254 -1.60 21.39 -11.35
CA ASN A 254 -2.67 20.45 -11.65
C ASN A 254 -2.61 19.26 -10.68
N VAL A 255 -3.73 18.99 -9.99
CA VAL A 255 -3.92 17.83 -9.10
C VAL A 255 -5.05 16.99 -9.67
N THR A 256 -4.79 15.71 -9.94
CA THR A 256 -5.69 14.84 -10.70
C THR A 256 -6.01 13.54 -9.97
N HIS A 257 -7.16 12.94 -10.30
CA HIS A 257 -7.53 11.57 -9.89
C HIS A 257 -7.56 11.30 -8.37
N LEU A 258 -7.83 12.30 -7.53
CA LEU A 258 -7.92 12.10 -6.07
C LEU A 258 -9.07 11.16 -5.67
N ASP A 259 -10.03 10.92 -6.56
CA ASP A 259 -11.08 9.92 -6.45
C ASP A 259 -10.58 8.48 -6.65
N LYS A 260 -9.38 8.28 -7.21
CA LYS A 260 -8.77 6.96 -7.39
C LYS A 260 -7.93 6.62 -6.17
N MET A 261 -8.31 5.54 -5.48
CA MET A 261 -7.77 5.17 -4.18
C MET A 261 -7.45 3.69 -4.10
N TRP A 262 -6.41 3.36 -3.34
CA TRP A 262 -6.05 2.00 -2.98
C TRP A 262 -6.40 1.75 -1.52
N ASN A 263 -7.61 1.25 -1.29
CA ASN A 263 -8.13 0.87 0.02
C ASN A 263 -8.11 -0.67 0.15
N TYR A 264 -8.24 -1.17 1.37
CA TYR A 264 -8.47 -2.60 1.60
C TYR A 264 -9.83 -2.82 2.25
N ALA A 265 -10.43 -3.97 1.95
CA ALA A 265 -11.73 -4.37 2.50
C ALA A 265 -11.61 -5.14 3.83
N ALA A 266 -10.41 -5.25 4.41
CA ALA A 266 -10.14 -6.07 5.58
C ALA A 266 -9.30 -5.31 6.63
N GLY A 267 -9.82 -4.19 7.09
CA GLY A 267 -9.31 -3.46 8.24
C GLY A 267 -9.98 -3.90 9.54
N ILE A 268 -9.22 -3.96 10.62
CA ILE A 268 -9.72 -4.01 12.00
C ILE A 268 -9.18 -2.81 12.78
N PRO A 269 -9.84 -2.34 13.85
CA PRO A 269 -9.26 -1.33 14.73
C PRO A 269 -7.89 -1.79 15.24
N HIS A 270 -6.93 -0.87 15.26
CA HIS A 270 -5.60 -1.21 15.74
C HIS A 270 -5.65 -1.48 17.26
N PRO A 271 -5.13 -2.62 17.75
CA PRO A 271 -5.18 -2.96 19.18
C PRO A 271 -4.51 -1.91 20.09
N LYS A 272 -3.53 -1.19 19.56
CA LYS A 272 -2.79 -0.11 20.23
C LYS A 272 -2.82 1.15 19.35
N PRO A 273 -3.96 1.86 19.27
CA PRO A 273 -4.11 2.98 18.37
C PRO A 273 -3.18 4.13 18.75
N GLN A 274 -2.56 4.76 17.77
CA GLN A 274 -1.67 5.93 17.95
C GLN A 274 -2.34 7.24 17.53
N PHE A 275 -3.45 7.16 16.82
CA PHE A 275 -4.27 8.26 16.37
C PHE A 275 -5.71 7.80 16.18
N GLU A 276 -6.61 8.73 16.00
CA GLU A 276 -8.04 8.46 15.82
C GLU A 276 -8.29 7.61 14.56
N HIS A 277 -9.20 6.64 14.65
CA HIS A 277 -9.53 5.67 13.59
C HIS A 277 -8.35 4.81 13.12
N HIS A 278 -7.24 4.72 13.88
CA HIS A 278 -6.11 3.89 13.51
C HIS A 278 -6.52 2.45 13.29
N GLY A 279 -6.28 1.96 12.09
CA GLY A 279 -6.63 0.62 11.65
C GLY A 279 -5.44 -0.27 11.34
N LEU A 280 -5.66 -1.57 11.48
CA LEU A 280 -4.71 -2.60 11.11
C LEU A 280 -5.18 -3.30 9.83
N SER A 281 -4.36 -3.25 8.78
CA SER A 281 -4.68 -3.90 7.49
C SER A 281 -4.35 -5.38 7.53
N LEU A 282 -5.38 -6.21 7.52
CA LEU A 282 -5.22 -7.64 7.34
C LEU A 282 -5.04 -7.98 5.85
N ILE A 283 -4.31 -9.06 5.57
CA ILE A 283 -4.36 -9.76 4.29
C ILE A 283 -5.35 -10.91 4.47
N PRO A 284 -6.54 -10.83 3.90
CA PRO A 284 -7.60 -11.81 4.12
C PRO A 284 -7.20 -13.22 3.71
N CYS A 285 -7.67 -14.21 4.45
CA CYS A 285 -7.47 -15.61 4.09
C CYS A 285 -8.32 -15.97 2.85
N LYS A 286 -7.70 -16.53 1.82
CA LYS A 286 -8.40 -17.00 0.61
C LYS A 286 -9.42 -18.08 0.91
N SER A 287 -9.14 -18.89 1.94
CA SER A 287 -9.97 -20.03 2.37
C SER A 287 -11.04 -19.66 3.41
N ALA A 288 -11.13 -18.39 3.86
CA ALA A 288 -12.21 -17.93 4.72
C ALA A 288 -13.49 -17.68 3.93
N LEU A 289 -14.64 -17.95 4.55
CA LEU A 289 -15.93 -17.49 4.01
C LEU A 289 -16.12 -16.02 4.34
N TRP A 290 -16.48 -15.22 3.35
CA TRP A 290 -16.75 -13.81 3.52
C TRP A 290 -18.27 -13.59 3.56
N LEU A 291 -18.77 -13.12 4.71
CA LEU A 291 -20.20 -13.00 5.01
C LEU A 291 -20.59 -11.53 5.21
N ASP A 292 -21.82 -11.20 4.88
CA ASP A 292 -22.43 -9.93 5.22
C ASP A 292 -22.83 -9.86 6.72
N HIS A 293 -23.43 -8.75 7.12
CA HIS A 293 -23.88 -8.50 8.49
C HIS A 293 -24.95 -9.47 8.99
N THR A 294 -25.67 -10.18 8.10
CA THR A 294 -26.69 -11.17 8.46
C THR A 294 -26.14 -12.58 8.59
N GLY A 295 -24.89 -12.81 8.20
CA GLY A 295 -24.26 -14.13 8.14
C GLY A 295 -24.44 -14.84 6.81
N LYS A 296 -24.98 -14.16 5.78
CA LYS A 296 -25.09 -14.67 4.42
C LYS A 296 -23.74 -14.51 3.69
N ARG A 297 -23.33 -15.54 2.96
CA ARG A 297 -22.13 -15.47 2.10
C ARG A 297 -22.30 -14.38 1.04
N ILE A 298 -21.31 -13.52 0.92
CA ILE A 298 -21.31 -12.47 -0.10
C ILE A 298 -21.17 -13.13 -1.48
N GLY A 299 -22.13 -12.83 -2.37
CA GLY A 299 -22.22 -13.45 -3.70
C GLY A 299 -23.08 -12.61 -4.65
N PRO A 300 -23.33 -13.10 -5.89
CA PRO A 300 -23.02 -14.46 -6.38
C PRO A 300 -21.54 -14.76 -6.55
N GLU A 301 -20.69 -13.78 -6.90
CA GLU A 301 -19.24 -13.96 -6.93
C GLU A 301 -18.68 -13.81 -5.51
N PRO A 302 -18.01 -14.86 -4.98
CA PRO A 302 -17.41 -14.79 -3.65
C PRO A 302 -16.21 -13.85 -3.63
N LEU A 303 -15.98 -13.17 -2.50
CA LEU A 303 -14.81 -12.32 -2.32
C LEU A 303 -13.58 -13.19 -2.05
N VAL A 304 -12.53 -13.00 -2.85
CA VAL A 304 -11.25 -13.72 -2.71
C VAL A 304 -10.09 -12.76 -2.93
N THR A 305 -9.20 -12.63 -1.95
CA THR A 305 -8.03 -11.74 -2.03
C THR A 305 -6.99 -12.19 -3.05
N GLY A 306 -6.22 -11.24 -3.59
CA GLY A 306 -5.10 -11.47 -4.51
C GLY A 306 -5.48 -11.55 -5.98
N PHE A 307 -6.72 -11.19 -6.31
CA PHE A 307 -7.23 -11.14 -7.69
C PHE A 307 -7.58 -9.71 -8.13
N ASP A 308 -8.43 -9.02 -7.41
CA ASP A 308 -8.81 -7.62 -7.69
C ASP A 308 -9.21 -6.93 -6.38
N THR A 309 -8.26 -6.22 -5.79
CA THR A 309 -8.47 -5.50 -4.51
C THR A 309 -9.49 -4.38 -4.65
N HIS A 310 -9.53 -3.70 -5.81
CA HIS A 310 -10.52 -2.66 -6.08
C HIS A 310 -11.94 -3.22 -6.11
N ALA A 311 -12.15 -4.37 -6.78
CA ALA A 311 -13.47 -5.03 -6.82
C ALA A 311 -13.94 -5.48 -5.43
N LEU A 312 -13.01 -5.97 -4.56
CA LEU A 312 -13.33 -6.27 -3.17
C LEU A 312 -13.82 -5.03 -2.42
N CYS A 313 -13.08 -3.91 -2.52
CA CYS A 313 -13.46 -2.66 -1.86
C CYS A 313 -14.79 -2.12 -2.38
N LYS A 314 -15.00 -2.12 -3.71
CA LYS A 314 -16.26 -1.73 -4.32
C LYS A 314 -17.41 -2.56 -3.74
N ARG A 315 -17.30 -3.88 -3.76
CA ARG A 315 -18.36 -4.77 -3.28
C ARG A 315 -18.67 -4.58 -1.80
N VAL A 316 -17.65 -4.42 -0.94
CA VAL A 316 -17.84 -4.19 0.50
C VAL A 316 -18.41 -2.79 0.78
N SER A 317 -18.03 -1.76 0.03
CA SER A 317 -18.58 -0.41 0.20
C SER A 317 -20.06 -0.31 -0.20
N GLU A 318 -20.56 -1.25 -1.00
CA GLU A 318 -21.96 -1.33 -1.43
C GLU A 318 -22.87 -2.11 -0.45
N MET A 319 -22.29 -2.71 0.61
CA MET A 319 -23.06 -3.44 1.61
C MET A 319 -23.95 -2.49 2.44
N GLU A 320 -25.02 -3.05 2.99
CA GLU A 320 -25.98 -2.31 3.84
C GLU A 320 -25.31 -1.77 5.11
N LYS A 321 -24.44 -2.58 5.72
CA LYS A 321 -23.66 -2.19 6.91
C LYS A 321 -22.20 -1.95 6.55
N PRO A 322 -21.48 -1.06 7.25
CA PRO A 322 -20.09 -0.69 6.92
C PRO A 322 -19.07 -1.74 7.37
N TYR A 323 -19.48 -2.98 7.59
CA TYR A 323 -18.62 -4.09 7.98
C TYR A 323 -19.08 -5.41 7.35
N THR A 324 -18.16 -6.34 7.30
CA THR A 324 -18.37 -7.73 6.88
C THR A 324 -17.68 -8.69 7.85
N TRP A 325 -17.97 -9.99 7.71
CA TRP A 325 -17.36 -11.02 8.52
C TRP A 325 -16.53 -11.99 7.68
N GLN A 326 -15.43 -12.45 8.23
CA GLN A 326 -14.71 -13.61 7.71
C GLN A 326 -14.83 -14.76 8.69
N VAL A 327 -15.35 -15.92 8.24
CA VAL A 327 -15.46 -17.14 9.04
C VAL A 327 -14.49 -18.18 8.52
N LEU A 328 -13.67 -18.70 9.42
CA LEU A 328 -12.59 -19.63 9.11
C LEU A 328 -12.27 -20.48 10.36
N ASN A 329 -11.26 -21.34 10.28
CA ASN A 329 -10.73 -22.07 11.43
C ASN A 329 -9.25 -21.74 11.69
N TRP A 330 -8.74 -22.19 12.82
CA TRP A 330 -7.37 -21.94 13.25
C TRP A 330 -6.30 -22.36 12.22
N ARG A 331 -6.50 -23.51 11.57
CA ARG A 331 -5.58 -23.99 10.52
C ARG A 331 -5.48 -23.03 9.34
N ILE A 332 -6.63 -22.50 8.90
CA ILE A 332 -6.65 -21.50 7.82
C ILE A 332 -5.95 -20.23 8.27
N ALA A 333 -6.29 -19.71 9.45
CA ALA A 333 -5.65 -18.52 9.99
C ALA A 333 -4.14 -18.68 10.13
N ALA A 334 -3.66 -19.74 10.74
CA ALA A 334 -2.23 -19.99 10.94
C ALA A 334 -1.46 -20.05 9.61
N LYS A 335 -2.08 -20.55 8.53
CA LYS A 335 -1.43 -20.71 7.23
C LYS A 335 -1.51 -19.47 6.33
N GLU A 336 -2.64 -18.76 6.33
CA GLU A 336 -2.95 -17.76 5.31
C GLU A 336 -3.01 -16.33 5.85
N LEU A 337 -3.40 -16.14 7.14
CA LEU A 337 -3.54 -14.81 7.70
C LEU A 337 -2.19 -14.10 7.75
N ALA A 338 -2.20 -12.86 7.30
CA ALA A 338 -1.06 -11.97 7.40
C ALA A 338 -1.54 -10.54 7.69
N ILE A 339 -0.64 -9.69 8.14
CA ILE A 339 -0.86 -8.27 8.36
C ILE A 339 0.10 -7.50 7.47
N SER A 340 -0.41 -6.45 6.82
CA SER A 340 0.38 -5.57 5.97
C SER A 340 1.16 -4.57 6.84
N GLY A 341 2.33 -4.98 7.35
CA GLY A 341 3.17 -4.09 8.15
C GLY A 341 4.49 -4.76 8.55
N SER A 342 5.55 -3.96 8.70
CA SER A 342 6.88 -4.46 9.10
C SER A 342 6.89 -4.98 10.54
N GLU A 343 6.17 -4.35 11.44
CA GLU A 343 6.10 -4.69 12.87
C GLU A 343 5.44 -6.05 13.13
N HIS A 344 4.46 -6.43 12.30
CA HIS A 344 3.75 -7.71 12.42
C HIS A 344 4.47 -8.86 11.72
N ASN A 345 5.56 -8.59 11.00
CA ASN A 345 6.38 -9.56 10.27
C ASN A 345 7.84 -9.59 10.77
N PRO A 346 8.09 -9.78 12.08
CA PRO A 346 9.43 -9.67 12.66
C PRO A 346 10.42 -10.70 12.12
N SER A 347 9.97 -11.87 11.68
CA SER A 347 10.85 -12.88 11.06
C SER A 347 11.47 -12.38 9.75
N ILE A 348 10.72 -11.63 8.95
CA ILE A 348 11.21 -11.03 7.69
C ILE A 348 11.96 -9.72 7.99
N ARG A 349 11.39 -8.84 8.84
CA ARG A 349 12.00 -7.57 9.22
C ARG A 349 13.41 -7.76 9.78
N ASP A 350 13.55 -8.66 10.74
CA ASP A 350 14.81 -8.93 11.44
C ASP A 350 15.68 -9.98 10.71
N ARG A 351 15.23 -10.43 9.52
CA ARG A 351 15.93 -11.37 8.63
C ARG A 351 16.25 -12.73 9.30
N LYS A 352 15.32 -13.23 10.13
CA LYS A 352 15.40 -14.51 10.83
C LYS A 352 14.90 -15.65 9.94
N LEU A 353 15.75 -16.13 9.02
CA LEU A 353 15.34 -17.09 7.98
C LEU A 353 14.76 -18.39 8.55
N ALA A 354 15.38 -18.97 9.59
CA ALA A 354 14.87 -20.20 10.20
C ALA A 354 13.47 -20.04 10.79
N THR A 355 13.21 -18.92 11.49
CA THR A 355 11.89 -18.58 12.03
C THR A 355 10.88 -18.38 10.92
N PHE A 356 11.25 -17.63 9.86
CA PHE A 356 10.40 -17.41 8.70
C PHE A 356 10.03 -18.73 8.01
N LEU A 357 10.99 -19.62 7.76
CA LEU A 357 10.72 -20.93 7.16
C LEU A 357 9.81 -21.78 8.05
N LYS A 358 9.99 -21.76 9.37
CA LYS A 358 9.10 -22.43 10.32
C LYS A 358 7.67 -21.88 10.22
N GLU A 359 7.49 -20.55 10.21
CA GLU A 359 6.17 -19.90 10.06
C GLU A 359 5.49 -20.26 8.74
N VAL A 360 6.24 -20.35 7.64
CA VAL A 360 5.71 -20.72 6.32
C VAL A 360 5.30 -22.20 6.26
N LEU A 361 6.10 -23.10 6.81
CA LEU A 361 5.87 -24.55 6.74
C LEU A 361 4.81 -25.01 7.73
N LEU A 362 4.93 -24.59 9.01
CA LEU A 362 4.07 -25.05 10.10
C LEU A 362 2.89 -24.14 10.42
N GLY A 363 2.89 -22.91 9.87
CA GLY A 363 1.90 -21.86 10.15
C GLY A 363 2.39 -20.83 11.18
N ASN A 364 1.87 -19.61 11.05
CA ASN A 364 2.20 -18.47 11.92
C ASN A 364 1.24 -18.43 13.14
N HIS A 365 1.32 -19.45 13.99
CA HIS A 365 0.50 -19.54 15.21
C HIS A 365 0.73 -18.38 16.18
N ARG A 366 1.91 -17.77 16.17
CA ARG A 366 2.22 -16.60 16.99
C ARG A 366 1.31 -15.43 16.62
N LEU A 367 1.19 -15.13 15.34
CA LEU A 367 0.33 -14.03 14.85
C LEU A 367 -1.14 -14.27 15.21
N VAL A 368 -1.64 -15.50 15.04
CA VAL A 368 -3.03 -15.85 15.36
C VAL A 368 -3.31 -15.66 16.84
N ARG A 369 -2.41 -16.12 17.73
CA ARG A 369 -2.54 -15.90 19.18
C ARG A 369 -2.47 -14.42 19.54
N GLN A 370 -1.53 -13.69 18.95
CA GLN A 370 -1.43 -12.25 19.17
C GLN A 370 -2.76 -11.52 18.86
N LEU A 371 -3.38 -11.83 17.72
CA LEU A 371 -4.67 -11.22 17.37
C LEU A 371 -5.81 -11.69 18.29
N GLN A 372 -5.82 -12.94 18.70
CA GLN A 372 -6.77 -13.46 19.69
C GLN A 372 -6.68 -12.72 21.03
N ASP A 373 -5.46 -12.41 21.46
CA ASP A 373 -5.21 -11.80 22.78
C ASP A 373 -5.37 -10.26 22.77
N GLU A 374 -5.10 -9.63 21.62
CA GLU A 374 -5.02 -8.15 21.51
C GLU A 374 -6.22 -7.51 20.81
N SER A 375 -7.09 -8.26 20.10
CA SER A 375 -8.15 -7.68 19.27
C SER A 375 -9.52 -8.28 19.53
N ASP A 376 -10.47 -7.46 19.99
CA ASP A 376 -11.88 -7.85 20.14
C ASP A 376 -12.55 -8.22 18.80
N HIS A 377 -12.01 -7.72 17.68
CA HIS A 377 -12.51 -8.00 16.33
C HIS A 377 -12.06 -9.36 15.78
N PHE A 378 -11.22 -10.09 16.53
CA PHE A 378 -10.72 -11.42 16.19
C PHE A 378 -11.26 -12.45 17.20
N ILE A 379 -12.45 -12.98 16.92
CA ILE A 379 -13.21 -13.86 17.80
C ILE A 379 -12.76 -15.31 17.60
N VAL A 380 -12.50 -16.03 18.70
CA VAL A 380 -12.19 -17.47 18.69
C VAL A 380 -13.23 -18.23 19.51
N ALA A 381 -13.72 -19.36 18.99
CA ALA A 381 -14.75 -20.18 19.60
C ALA A 381 -14.55 -21.68 19.30
N ASN A 382 -15.03 -22.56 20.18
CA ASN A 382 -14.89 -24.01 20.01
C ASN A 382 -15.95 -24.60 19.06
N ASP A 383 -17.10 -23.95 18.95
CA ASP A 383 -18.24 -24.37 18.10
C ASP A 383 -18.95 -23.14 17.49
N MET A 384 -19.90 -23.40 16.61
CA MET A 384 -20.66 -22.36 15.89
C MET A 384 -21.58 -21.56 16.81
N ASP A 385 -22.20 -22.18 17.80
CA ASP A 385 -23.13 -21.50 18.71
C ASP A 385 -22.38 -20.47 19.56
N GLN A 386 -21.23 -20.86 20.11
CA GLN A 386 -20.34 -19.96 20.83
C GLN A 386 -19.79 -18.86 19.90
N LEU A 387 -19.44 -19.19 18.65
CA LEU A 387 -18.96 -18.20 17.68
C LEU A 387 -20.02 -17.13 17.43
N ILE A 388 -21.26 -17.54 17.11
CA ILE A 388 -22.38 -16.65 16.82
C ILE A 388 -22.73 -15.81 18.04
N SER A 389 -22.75 -16.41 19.24
CA SER A 389 -22.99 -15.68 20.49
C SER A 389 -21.98 -14.54 20.71
N LYS A 390 -20.69 -14.82 20.48
CA LYS A 390 -19.63 -13.80 20.58
C LYS A 390 -19.72 -12.74 19.47
N MET A 391 -20.11 -13.12 18.25
CA MET A 391 -20.36 -12.18 17.16
C MET A 391 -21.51 -11.22 17.47
N HIS A 392 -22.62 -11.72 18.06
CA HIS A 392 -23.72 -10.88 18.54
C HIS A 392 -23.26 -9.92 19.63
N ALA A 393 -22.51 -10.41 20.61
CA ALA A 393 -21.98 -9.59 21.70
C ALA A 393 -21.09 -8.44 21.18
N LEU A 394 -20.22 -8.71 20.19
CA LEU A 394 -19.40 -7.66 19.57
C LEU A 394 -20.21 -6.65 18.75
N ASN A 395 -21.29 -7.07 18.13
CA ASN A 395 -22.18 -6.16 17.39
C ASN A 395 -23.06 -5.32 18.30
N GLY A 396 -23.40 -5.82 19.49
CA GLY A 396 -24.46 -5.26 20.35
C GLY A 396 -25.87 -5.48 19.81
N ASP A 397 -26.04 -6.42 18.86
CA ASP A 397 -27.32 -6.75 18.24
C ASP A 397 -27.39 -8.24 17.83
N THR A 398 -28.53 -8.66 17.32
CA THR A 398 -28.80 -10.01 16.81
C THR A 398 -28.99 -10.04 15.28
N SER A 399 -28.28 -9.17 14.55
CA SER A 399 -28.39 -9.07 13.09
C SER A 399 -28.00 -10.36 12.38
N ILE A 400 -27.03 -11.10 12.92
CA ILE A 400 -26.61 -12.40 12.40
C ILE A 400 -27.71 -13.42 12.67
N LYS A 401 -28.12 -14.11 11.61
CA LYS A 401 -29.15 -15.16 11.68
C LYS A 401 -28.47 -16.52 11.83
N PRO A 402 -28.57 -17.20 12.99
CA PRO A 402 -27.85 -18.45 13.25
C PRO A 402 -28.10 -19.53 12.19
N GLY A 403 -29.35 -19.76 11.81
CA GLY A 403 -29.68 -20.74 10.77
C GLY A 403 -29.12 -20.42 9.38
N LEU A 404 -28.90 -19.14 9.09
CA LEU A 404 -28.31 -18.70 7.82
C LEU A 404 -26.80 -18.97 7.79
N ILE A 405 -26.06 -18.53 8.80
CA ILE A 405 -24.60 -18.75 8.85
C ILE A 405 -24.24 -20.25 8.90
N TYR A 406 -25.03 -21.06 9.63
CA TYR A 406 -24.87 -22.51 9.63
C TYR A 406 -25.03 -23.09 8.23
N ARG A 407 -26.09 -22.69 7.51
CA ARG A 407 -26.34 -23.18 6.14
C ARG A 407 -25.19 -22.79 5.21
N GLU A 408 -24.74 -21.54 5.20
CA GLU A 408 -23.66 -21.07 4.32
C GLU A 408 -22.35 -21.86 4.56
N VAL A 409 -22.01 -22.13 5.82
CA VAL A 409 -20.80 -22.91 6.16
C VAL A 409 -20.97 -24.37 5.76
N LEU A 410 -22.13 -25.00 6.01
CA LEU A 410 -22.37 -26.39 5.66
C LEU A 410 -22.40 -26.60 4.14
N GLU A 411 -23.01 -25.71 3.37
CA GLU A 411 -23.03 -25.79 1.90
C GLU A 411 -21.61 -25.66 1.32
N TYR A 412 -20.79 -24.76 1.86
CA TYR A 412 -19.39 -24.65 1.44
C TYR A 412 -18.58 -25.89 1.80
N ASP A 413 -18.74 -26.41 3.01
CA ASP A 413 -18.04 -27.62 3.46
C ASP A 413 -18.46 -28.85 2.63
N GLU A 414 -19.74 -28.97 2.28
CA GLU A 414 -20.23 -30.03 1.40
C GLU A 414 -19.63 -29.91 -0.01
N MET A 415 -19.55 -28.70 -0.57
CA MET A 415 -18.89 -28.47 -1.85
C MET A 415 -17.43 -28.95 -1.82
N ILE A 416 -16.71 -28.70 -0.72
CA ILE A 416 -15.33 -29.19 -0.55
C ILE A 416 -15.28 -30.72 -0.53
N ARG A 417 -16.22 -31.39 0.17
CA ARG A 417 -16.27 -32.86 0.29
C ARG A 417 -16.50 -33.57 -1.04
N ARG A 418 -17.22 -32.93 -1.98
CA ARG A 418 -17.43 -33.47 -3.34
C ARG A 418 -16.15 -33.71 -4.12
N GLY A 419 -15.08 -33.02 -3.77
CA GLY A 419 -13.79 -33.10 -4.42
C GLY A 419 -13.63 -32.16 -5.62
N SER A 420 -12.37 -31.91 -5.99
CA SER A 420 -12.01 -30.86 -6.95
C SER A 420 -12.60 -31.00 -8.35
N SER A 421 -12.93 -32.21 -8.78
CA SER A 421 -13.56 -32.46 -10.08
C SER A 421 -15.04 -32.04 -10.14
N GLN A 422 -15.66 -31.86 -8.98
CA GLN A 422 -17.09 -31.50 -8.87
C GLN A 422 -17.32 -30.13 -8.27
N TRP A 423 -16.26 -29.32 -8.06
CA TRP A 423 -16.41 -27.99 -7.52
C TRP A 423 -17.11 -27.06 -8.51
N ASN A 424 -18.25 -26.55 -8.12
CA ASN A 424 -18.96 -25.47 -8.80
C ASN A 424 -18.98 -24.21 -7.92
N ASP A 425 -17.81 -23.81 -7.44
CA ASP A 425 -17.61 -22.68 -6.55
C ASP A 425 -16.39 -21.88 -7.00
N ASP A 426 -16.55 -20.59 -7.27
CA ASP A 426 -15.50 -19.74 -7.81
C ASP A 426 -14.37 -19.51 -6.79
N GLN A 427 -14.66 -19.44 -5.48
CA GLN A 427 -13.63 -19.33 -4.45
C GLN A 427 -12.70 -20.56 -4.46
N LEU A 428 -13.26 -21.78 -4.54
CA LEU A 428 -12.47 -23.02 -4.59
C LEU A 428 -11.62 -23.10 -5.86
N ARG A 429 -12.14 -22.67 -7.00
CA ARG A 429 -11.38 -22.56 -8.25
C ARG A 429 -10.24 -21.56 -8.16
N ARG A 430 -10.46 -20.40 -7.56
CA ARG A 430 -9.42 -19.38 -7.33
C ARG A 430 -8.35 -19.84 -6.34
N ILE A 431 -8.73 -20.54 -5.27
CA ILE A 431 -7.78 -21.19 -4.36
C ILE A 431 -6.91 -22.20 -5.11
N GLN A 432 -7.51 -23.03 -5.98
CA GLN A 432 -6.78 -23.98 -6.81
C GLN A 432 -5.81 -23.28 -7.77
N HIS A 433 -6.25 -22.21 -8.43
CA HIS A 433 -5.42 -21.38 -9.29
C HIS A 433 -4.27 -20.71 -8.51
N ALA A 434 -4.53 -20.18 -7.32
CA ALA A 434 -3.48 -19.64 -6.46
C ALA A 434 -2.43 -20.71 -6.11
N ARG A 435 -2.87 -21.94 -5.79
CA ARG A 435 -2.00 -23.06 -5.44
C ARG A 435 -1.23 -23.65 -6.62
N ALA A 436 -1.58 -23.31 -7.85
CA ALA A 436 -0.79 -23.71 -9.04
C ALA A 436 0.58 -23.01 -9.07
N TRP A 437 0.71 -21.82 -8.48
CA TRP A 437 1.98 -21.13 -8.33
C TRP A 437 2.67 -21.53 -7.01
N HIS A 438 3.92 -22.01 -7.08
CA HIS A 438 4.57 -22.64 -5.93
C HIS A 438 4.79 -21.69 -4.72
N SER A 439 5.10 -20.40 -4.94
CA SER A 439 5.24 -19.46 -3.84
C SER A 439 3.92 -19.23 -3.10
N ASP A 440 2.81 -19.11 -3.84
CA ASP A 440 1.48 -18.91 -3.25
C ASP A 440 0.93 -20.20 -2.65
N LYS A 441 1.28 -21.37 -3.22
CA LYS A 441 0.92 -22.70 -2.67
C LYS A 441 1.40 -22.85 -1.24
N MET A 442 2.58 -22.31 -0.92
CA MET A 442 3.13 -22.39 0.43
C MET A 442 2.33 -21.57 1.45
N ARG A 443 1.60 -20.56 1.00
CA ARG A 443 0.81 -19.62 1.83
C ARG A 443 -0.69 -19.77 1.62
N THR A 444 -1.16 -20.80 0.94
CA THR A 444 -2.59 -21.05 0.68
C THR A 444 -2.93 -22.48 1.07
N CYS A 445 -3.95 -22.66 1.89
CA CYS A 445 -4.42 -23.96 2.35
C CYS A 445 -4.87 -24.86 1.19
N LYS A 446 -4.66 -26.16 1.31
CA LYS A 446 -5.46 -27.13 0.56
C LYS A 446 -6.88 -27.04 1.11
N PRO A 447 -7.91 -26.94 0.25
CA PRO A 447 -9.30 -26.89 0.71
C PRO A 447 -9.64 -28.05 1.64
N LYS A 448 -10.21 -27.72 2.77
CA LYS A 448 -10.76 -28.60 3.79
C LYS A 448 -11.98 -27.94 4.42
N PRO A 449 -12.99 -28.68 4.90
CA PRO A 449 -14.13 -28.12 5.58
C PRO A 449 -13.74 -27.14 6.70
N ILE A 450 -14.51 -26.08 6.85
CA ILE A 450 -14.34 -25.12 7.96
C ILE A 450 -14.64 -25.81 9.29
N LEU A 451 -15.67 -26.67 9.30
CA LEU A 451 -16.08 -27.46 10.46
C LEU A 451 -15.30 -28.78 10.62
N ASP A 452 -14.10 -28.89 10.05
CA ASP A 452 -13.23 -30.03 10.29
C ASP A 452 -12.72 -30.01 11.75
N PRO A 453 -13.06 -31.03 12.59
CA PRO A 453 -12.69 -31.04 14.00
C PRO A 453 -11.17 -31.06 14.26
N ASN A 454 -10.38 -31.48 13.26
CA ASN A 454 -8.92 -31.50 13.33
C ASN A 454 -8.27 -30.17 12.88
N SER A 455 -9.05 -29.16 12.57
CA SER A 455 -8.55 -27.86 12.10
C SER A 455 -8.45 -26.78 13.19
N GLY A 456 -8.68 -27.17 14.45
CA GLY A 456 -8.66 -26.27 15.62
C GLY A 456 -9.94 -25.44 15.74
N PRO A 457 -9.97 -24.47 16.67
CA PRO A 457 -11.16 -23.68 16.93
C PRO A 457 -11.58 -22.84 15.74
N LEU A 458 -12.85 -22.44 15.72
CA LEU A 458 -13.43 -21.54 14.74
C LEU A 458 -13.03 -20.10 15.03
N ILE A 459 -12.97 -19.30 13.98
CA ILE A 459 -12.61 -17.89 14.06
C ILE A 459 -13.62 -17.07 13.25
N ALA A 460 -14.05 -15.94 13.81
CA ALA A 460 -14.75 -14.89 13.08
C ALA A 460 -13.98 -13.57 13.20
N ILE A 461 -13.79 -12.87 12.08
CA ILE A 461 -13.11 -11.58 12.05
C ILE A 461 -14.07 -10.54 11.50
N LYS A 462 -14.38 -9.49 12.30
CA LYS A 462 -15.21 -8.35 11.88
C LYS A 462 -14.31 -7.33 11.18
N VAL A 463 -14.50 -7.17 9.88
CA VAL A 463 -13.64 -6.32 9.04
C VAL A 463 -14.39 -5.15 8.41
N ARG A 464 -13.67 -4.06 8.14
CA ARG A 464 -14.16 -2.82 7.54
C ARG A 464 -13.27 -2.37 6.41
N ILE A 465 -13.73 -1.39 5.65
CA ILE A 465 -12.86 -0.64 4.72
C ILE A 465 -11.80 0.12 5.52
N ILE A 466 -10.57 0.04 5.04
CA ILE A 466 -9.43 0.76 5.60
C ILE A 466 -8.71 1.50 4.48
N THR A 467 -8.43 2.79 4.70
CA THR A 467 -7.68 3.61 3.74
C THR A 467 -6.22 3.21 3.72
N ARG A 468 -5.58 3.29 2.56
CA ARG A 468 -4.15 2.96 2.45
C ARG A 468 -3.36 3.99 1.67
N LYS A 469 -3.76 4.28 0.41
CA LYS A 469 -3.01 5.18 -0.48
C LYS A 469 -3.92 5.92 -1.43
N SER A 470 -3.49 7.12 -1.80
CA SER A 470 -4.00 7.82 -3.00
C SER A 470 -3.36 7.20 -4.24
N LEU A 471 -4.13 6.97 -5.28
CA LEU A 471 -3.60 6.62 -6.60
C LEU A 471 -3.44 7.87 -7.47
N GLY A 472 -4.26 8.88 -7.25
CA GLY A 472 -4.11 10.22 -7.83
C GLY A 472 -3.19 11.13 -7.01
N GLY A 473 -2.91 12.32 -7.54
CA GLY A 473 -2.07 13.32 -6.88
C GLY A 473 -1.65 14.45 -7.82
N ILE A 474 -0.57 15.13 -7.49
CA ILE A 474 0.01 16.22 -8.25
C ILE A 474 0.50 15.70 -9.60
N GLN A 475 0.00 16.29 -10.69
CA GLN A 475 0.37 15.85 -12.03
C GLN A 475 1.81 16.26 -12.36
N THR A 476 2.57 15.31 -12.92
CA THR A 476 3.97 15.52 -13.29
C THR A 476 4.29 14.99 -14.69
N ASP A 477 5.27 15.59 -15.35
CA ASP A 477 5.92 14.98 -16.51
C ASP A 477 6.89 13.85 -16.13
N LEU A 478 7.59 13.27 -17.12
CA LEU A 478 8.56 12.18 -16.89
C LEU A 478 9.86 12.61 -16.18
N GLN A 479 10.07 13.90 -16.00
CA GLN A 479 11.13 14.48 -15.18
C GLN A 479 10.65 14.80 -13.76
N SER A 480 9.44 14.38 -13.38
CA SER A 480 8.79 14.72 -12.10
C SER A 480 8.57 16.21 -11.86
N ARG A 481 8.63 17.06 -12.89
CA ARG A 481 8.27 18.48 -12.82
C ARG A 481 6.75 18.59 -12.68
N VAL A 482 6.28 19.40 -11.75
CA VAL A 482 4.84 19.66 -11.58
C VAL A 482 4.33 20.41 -12.79
N LEU A 483 3.16 20.02 -13.30
CA LEU A 483 2.50 20.67 -14.41
C LEU A 483 1.40 21.60 -13.91
N ASP A 484 1.22 22.72 -14.59
CA ASP A 484 0.08 23.61 -14.40
C ASP A 484 -1.18 23.10 -15.10
N LEU A 485 -2.26 23.86 -15.02
CA LEU A 485 -3.55 23.52 -15.63
C LEU A 485 -3.51 23.51 -17.18
N TRP A 486 -2.48 24.07 -17.80
CA TRP A 486 -2.27 24.05 -19.26
C TRP A 486 -1.32 22.94 -19.70
N GLY A 487 -0.75 22.21 -18.74
CA GLY A 487 0.19 21.11 -18.99
C GLY A 487 1.65 21.55 -19.14
N GLU A 488 1.97 22.80 -18.77
CA GLU A 488 3.33 23.34 -18.80
C GLU A 488 4.04 23.14 -17.45
N PRO A 489 5.36 22.87 -17.43
CA PRO A 489 6.09 22.68 -16.21
C PRO A 489 6.19 23.95 -15.36
N MET A 490 5.78 23.87 -14.10
CA MET A 490 5.97 24.93 -13.11
C MET A 490 7.44 25.01 -12.70
N GLN A 491 8.06 26.17 -12.93
CA GLN A 491 9.47 26.37 -12.65
C GLN A 491 9.78 26.26 -11.15
N GLY A 492 10.82 25.51 -10.80
CA GLY A 492 11.27 25.30 -9.42
C GLY A 492 10.43 24.28 -8.61
N LEU A 493 9.39 23.63 -9.20
CA LEU A 493 8.52 22.72 -8.47
C LEU A 493 8.53 21.31 -9.06
N TYR A 494 8.73 20.33 -8.18
CA TYR A 494 8.73 18.89 -8.47
C TYR A 494 7.83 18.16 -7.48
N ALA A 495 7.32 16.98 -7.87
CA ALA A 495 6.62 16.10 -6.95
C ALA A 495 7.02 14.65 -7.18
N ALA A 496 7.13 13.86 -6.09
CA ALA A 496 7.56 12.48 -6.14
C ALA A 496 6.79 11.58 -5.16
N GLY A 497 6.76 10.29 -5.45
CA GLY A 497 6.07 9.30 -4.63
C GLY A 497 4.56 9.42 -4.70
N GLU A 498 3.89 9.10 -3.60
CA GLU A 498 2.43 9.12 -3.51
C GLU A 498 1.87 10.53 -3.72
N ALA A 499 2.61 11.60 -3.38
CA ALA A 499 2.21 12.98 -3.64
C ALA A 499 1.96 13.25 -5.13
N ALA A 500 2.69 12.56 -6.02
CA ALA A 500 2.52 12.63 -7.47
C ALA A 500 1.67 11.46 -8.04
N GLY A 501 0.85 10.78 -7.24
CA GLY A 501 0.14 9.58 -7.66
C GLY A 501 1.08 8.50 -8.22
N PHE A 502 2.28 8.39 -7.65
CA PHE A 502 3.39 7.52 -8.09
C PHE A 502 3.89 7.81 -9.52
N GLY A 503 3.57 8.99 -10.03
CA GLY A 503 3.94 9.54 -11.33
C GLY A 503 2.74 10.00 -12.16
N GLY A 504 2.87 11.17 -12.77
CA GLY A 504 1.87 11.72 -13.68
C GLY A 504 0.53 12.08 -13.08
N GLY A 505 0.42 12.13 -11.76
CA GLY A 505 -0.83 12.36 -11.06
C GLY A 505 -1.80 11.17 -11.08
N GLY A 506 -1.29 9.93 -11.38
CA GLY A 506 -2.17 8.77 -11.40
C GLY A 506 -1.66 7.58 -12.20
N ALA A 507 -0.38 7.22 -12.07
CA ALA A 507 0.25 6.15 -12.86
C ALA A 507 -0.44 4.77 -12.75
N SER A 508 -1.16 4.52 -11.67
CA SER A 508 -1.90 3.27 -11.46
C SER A 508 -3.29 3.25 -12.10
N GLY A 509 -3.82 4.41 -12.53
CA GLY A 509 -5.20 4.51 -13.00
C GLY A 509 -6.21 4.11 -11.93
N LEU A 510 -7.27 3.41 -12.30
CA LEU A 510 -8.32 2.97 -11.39
C LEU A 510 -7.86 1.86 -10.42
N ARG A 511 -6.96 0.97 -10.87
CA ARG A 511 -6.45 -0.18 -10.11
C ARG A 511 -4.95 -0.23 -10.14
N SER A 512 -4.33 -0.45 -8.99
CA SER A 512 -2.90 -0.70 -8.91
C SER A 512 -2.57 -2.19 -9.02
N LEU A 513 -1.51 -2.51 -9.74
CA LEU A 513 -0.83 -3.79 -9.59
C LEU A 513 -0.04 -3.72 -8.27
N GLU A 514 -0.51 -4.44 -7.23
CA GLU A 514 0.06 -4.37 -5.87
C GLU A 514 1.59 -4.48 -5.88
N GLY A 515 2.24 -3.56 -5.16
CA GLY A 515 3.71 -3.47 -5.09
C GLY A 515 4.33 -2.37 -5.94
N THR A 516 3.54 -1.57 -6.69
CA THR A 516 4.08 -0.47 -7.50
C THR A 516 4.43 0.78 -6.67
N PHE A 517 4.07 0.83 -5.39
CA PHE A 517 4.15 2.02 -4.56
C PHE A 517 5.56 2.40 -4.13
N LEU A 518 6.31 1.49 -3.49
CA LEU A 518 7.69 1.77 -3.06
C LEU A 518 8.61 2.00 -4.26
N SER A 519 8.47 1.17 -5.28
CA SER A 519 9.26 1.29 -6.51
C SER A 519 8.91 2.53 -7.32
N GLY A 520 7.63 2.91 -7.41
CA GLY A 520 7.20 4.17 -8.02
C GLY A 520 7.71 5.40 -7.26
N SER A 521 7.70 5.34 -5.92
CA SER A 521 8.29 6.41 -5.09
C SER A 521 9.79 6.58 -5.35
N ILE A 522 10.54 5.49 -5.49
CA ILE A 522 11.97 5.52 -5.80
C ILE A 522 12.20 6.06 -7.22
N LEU A 523 11.44 5.58 -8.19
CA LEU A 523 11.61 5.96 -9.59
C LEU A 523 11.34 7.45 -9.81
N THR A 524 10.22 7.97 -9.28
CA THR A 524 9.85 9.39 -9.40
C THR A 524 10.81 10.30 -8.64
N ALA A 525 11.27 9.91 -7.46
CA ALA A 525 12.25 10.68 -6.69
C ALA A 525 13.60 10.80 -7.42
N ARG A 526 14.05 9.73 -8.05
CA ARG A 526 15.25 9.73 -8.88
C ARG A 526 15.08 10.61 -10.12
N ALA A 527 13.95 10.54 -10.80
CA ALA A 527 13.65 11.39 -11.94
C ALA A 527 13.67 12.88 -11.57
N ALA A 528 13.08 13.26 -10.41
CA ALA A 528 13.14 14.64 -9.90
C ALA A 528 14.60 15.09 -9.69
N ALA A 529 15.38 14.31 -8.95
CA ALA A 529 16.78 14.66 -8.67
C ALA A 529 17.66 14.70 -9.94
N GLU A 530 17.41 13.82 -10.91
CA GLU A 530 18.10 13.81 -12.21
C GLU A 530 17.77 15.09 -13.00
N SER A 531 16.53 15.54 -13.00
CA SER A 531 16.08 16.74 -13.70
C SER A 531 16.66 18.03 -13.12
N ILE A 532 16.71 18.17 -11.79
CA ILE A 532 17.29 19.34 -11.11
C ILE A 532 18.76 19.57 -11.51
N THR A 533 19.52 18.53 -11.86
CA THR A 533 20.93 18.68 -12.23
C THR A 533 21.11 19.09 -13.68
N SER A 534 20.17 18.79 -14.56
CA SER A 534 20.25 19.11 -15.98
C SER A 534 19.93 20.57 -16.28
N ALA A 535 19.27 21.29 -15.36
CA ALA A 535 18.84 22.68 -15.50
C ALA A 535 19.78 23.72 -14.90
N ALA A 536 20.97 23.33 -14.44
CA ALA A 536 21.97 24.23 -13.79
C ALA A 536 23.09 24.64 -14.72
#